data_11b5dc6efa19dfb61460c940f36c6c9f
#
_entry.id   11b5dc6efa19dfb61460c940f36c6c9f
#
_cell.length_a   1.000
_cell.length_b   1.000
_cell.length_c   1.000
_cell.angle_alpha   90.00
_cell.angle_beta   90.00
_cell.angle_gamma   90.00
#
_symmetry.space_group_name_H-M   'P 1'
#
loop_
_entity.id
_entity.type
_entity.pdbx_description
1 polymer ?
#
loop_
_entity_poly.entity_id
_entity_poly.type
_entity_poly.pdbx_seq_one_letter_code
_entity_poly.pdbx_strand_id
1 'polypeptide(L)'
;MAQARTTAQPGLSQGSPLEDLLTAVGEAAYVWDVESDRLDWTAAAHEVLGLPPATPLETATRFAALFDPDALTTRREAVFGASAADRGDGVPFEVEYPLAPGGRAKRLWVQDRGRWYAGPEGRPARVVGVVRRLGAHYEHAHNAATLARFDPLTGQLSRARLLEVAGATLSATLRMQTACCLVLASLSNLGAINESYGYDVGDLAVVEVARRFRLAMRGGDTLGRFSTSTFGLVLQECDRAELDVVLRRLAAAVHDEPIVTPAGPVSVRMAIGGVVAPRHARDVNEFVAKARAALARAFALPTGIHVYAPDPEREAARRTHMRLADQLVTALNERRVRLAFQPVFRATTREHVWSEALVRVVAEDGEVFSGGPLASAAEEVGLIHMLDRRALDLAAAHLASLPEARVAVNVSAATTADESWLEALSSWLAMRPDLADRLMVEVTETAAIADLGVTAAFVTELHARGVKVAIDDFGAGHTSFRALRELAVDLVKIDGTFVRDLQNDPRSGAFVRALLALARELGFETVAEQVETRAAAEMLTEWGATYLQGELLAAAELA
;
A
#
# COMPACT_ATOMS: atom_id res chain seq x y z
N MET A 1 33.49 -40.64 71.07
CA MET A 1 32.11 -40.16 71.17
C MET A 1 32.05 -38.72 70.69
N ALA A 2 31.67 -38.51 69.46
CA ALA A 2 31.42 -37.17 68.93
C ALA A 2 29.98 -37.21 68.34
N GLN A 3 29.08 -36.50 69.05
CA GLN A 3 27.71 -36.34 68.64
C GLN A 3 27.60 -35.47 67.39
N ALA A 4 27.08 -36.03 66.33
CA ALA A 4 26.64 -35.30 65.15
C ALA A 4 25.44 -34.42 65.52
N ARG A 5 25.63 -33.11 65.49
CA ARG A 5 24.53 -32.14 65.53
C ARG A 5 23.83 -32.12 64.15
N THR A 6 22.69 -32.77 64.08
CA THR A 6 21.75 -32.60 62.95
C THR A 6 21.18 -31.20 63.05
N THR A 7 21.61 -30.27 62.21
CA THR A 7 21.01 -28.95 62.02
C THR A 7 19.69 -29.16 61.25
N ALA A 8 18.57 -29.07 61.94
CA ALA A 8 17.26 -28.99 61.30
C ALA A 8 17.22 -27.78 60.38
N GLN A 9 16.93 -28.00 59.11
CA GLN A 9 16.70 -26.91 58.14
C GLN A 9 15.45 -26.11 58.54
N PRO A 10 15.49 -24.79 58.60
CA PRO A 10 14.29 -24.01 58.82
C PRO A 10 13.40 -24.03 57.55
N GLY A 11 12.38 -24.86 57.54
CA GLY A 11 11.24 -24.71 56.66
C GLY A 11 10.53 -23.39 57.01
N LEU A 12 9.90 -22.74 56.05
CA LEU A 12 9.04 -21.59 56.26
C LEU A 12 7.94 -21.99 57.27
N SER A 13 7.97 -21.41 58.49
CA SER A 13 6.95 -21.69 59.48
C SER A 13 5.68 -20.88 59.15
N GLN A 14 4.56 -21.59 58.94
CA GLN A 14 3.26 -20.97 58.66
C GLN A 14 2.85 -20.05 59.80
N GLY A 15 2.43 -18.79 59.47
CA GLY A 15 1.88 -17.83 60.43
C GLY A 15 2.91 -16.95 61.15
N SER A 16 4.07 -16.66 60.55
CA SER A 16 5.04 -15.72 61.11
C SER A 16 4.66 -14.25 60.77
N PRO A 17 4.99 -13.26 61.65
CA PRO A 17 4.79 -11.84 61.34
C PRO A 17 5.46 -11.37 60.02
N LEU A 18 6.48 -12.09 59.58
CA LEU A 18 7.13 -11.85 58.29
C LEU A 18 6.28 -12.27 57.09
N GLU A 19 5.53 -13.34 57.24
CA GLU A 19 4.60 -13.83 56.20
C GLU A 19 3.42 -12.87 56.01
N ASP A 20 2.87 -12.37 57.11
CA ASP A 20 1.80 -11.36 57.08
C ASP A 20 2.30 -10.06 56.41
N LEU A 21 3.53 -9.64 56.70
CA LEU A 21 4.14 -8.48 56.05
C LEU A 21 4.31 -8.65 54.55
N LEU A 22 4.84 -9.80 54.11
CA LEU A 22 5.04 -10.12 52.68
C LEU A 22 3.69 -10.12 51.96
N THR A 23 2.68 -10.74 52.54
CA THR A 23 1.33 -10.75 51.97
C THR A 23 0.76 -9.33 51.87
N ALA A 24 0.93 -8.50 52.87
CA ALA A 24 0.45 -7.12 52.90
C ALA A 24 1.11 -6.24 51.80
N VAL A 25 2.37 -6.52 51.42
CA VAL A 25 3.06 -5.84 50.32
C VAL A 25 2.88 -6.53 48.99
N GLY A 26 2.08 -7.60 48.90
CA GLY A 26 1.76 -8.32 47.66
C GLY A 26 2.92 -9.20 47.16
N GLU A 27 3.75 -9.71 48.09
CA GLU A 27 4.87 -10.61 47.78
C GLU A 27 4.66 -11.99 48.37
N ALA A 28 5.01 -13.04 47.65
CA ALA A 28 5.05 -14.40 48.10
C ALA A 28 6.51 -14.90 48.12
N ALA A 29 6.97 -15.39 49.27
CA ALA A 29 8.31 -15.96 49.37
C ALA A 29 8.31 -17.46 49.05
N TYR A 30 9.45 -17.90 48.55
CA TYR A 30 9.67 -19.32 48.27
C TYR A 30 11.10 -19.75 48.60
N VAL A 31 11.23 -21.05 48.82
CA VAL A 31 12.52 -21.76 48.88
C VAL A 31 12.46 -22.90 47.88
N TRP A 32 13.40 -22.92 46.96
CA TRP A 32 13.55 -24.01 45.99
C TRP A 32 14.81 -24.83 46.33
N ASP A 33 14.60 -26.08 46.59
CA ASP A 33 15.65 -27.08 46.66
C ASP A 33 15.85 -27.66 45.26
N VAL A 34 17.00 -27.42 44.67
CA VAL A 34 17.24 -27.70 43.24
C VAL A 34 17.42 -29.20 43.01
N GLU A 35 17.99 -29.95 43.98
CA GLU A 35 18.25 -31.37 43.84
C GLU A 35 16.95 -32.21 43.88
N SER A 36 16.08 -31.88 44.83
CA SER A 36 14.78 -32.58 44.96
C SER A 36 13.66 -31.97 44.12
N ASP A 37 13.92 -30.84 43.43
CA ASP A 37 12.93 -30.01 42.70
C ASP A 37 11.80 -29.49 43.61
N ARG A 38 11.92 -29.55 44.92
CA ARG A 38 10.90 -29.12 45.84
C ARG A 38 10.86 -27.61 45.95
N LEU A 39 9.66 -27.02 45.88
CA LEU A 39 9.41 -25.60 45.92
C LEU A 39 8.41 -25.32 47.06
N ASP A 40 8.93 -24.81 48.19
CA ASP A 40 8.14 -24.44 49.35
C ASP A 40 7.75 -22.97 49.29
N TRP A 41 6.48 -22.68 49.37
CA TRP A 41 5.93 -21.33 49.28
C TRP A 41 5.32 -20.87 50.61
N THR A 42 5.23 -19.54 50.81
CA THR A 42 4.35 -18.94 51.83
C THR A 42 2.89 -19.25 51.54
N ALA A 43 2.04 -19.33 52.57
CA ALA A 43 0.64 -19.74 52.44
C ALA A 43 -0.18 -18.87 51.48
N ALA A 44 0.13 -17.58 51.40
CA ALA A 44 -0.54 -16.62 50.51
C ALA A 44 -0.12 -16.66 49.04
N ALA A 45 0.73 -17.60 48.62
CA ALA A 45 1.30 -17.61 47.24
C ALA A 45 0.23 -17.61 46.15
N HIS A 46 -0.84 -18.41 46.30
CA HIS A 46 -1.93 -18.47 45.31
C HIS A 46 -2.67 -17.13 45.21
N GLU A 47 -2.92 -16.47 46.31
CA GLU A 47 -3.60 -15.17 46.37
C GLU A 47 -2.75 -14.08 45.75
N VAL A 48 -1.48 -13.97 46.17
CA VAL A 48 -0.52 -12.99 45.66
C VAL A 48 -0.31 -13.13 44.16
N LEU A 49 -0.18 -14.35 43.65
CA LEU A 49 -0.01 -14.64 42.24
C LEU A 49 -1.32 -14.58 41.43
N GLY A 50 -2.47 -14.49 42.08
CA GLY A 50 -3.79 -14.50 41.45
C GLY A 50 -4.11 -15.82 40.76
N LEU A 51 -3.61 -16.93 41.30
CA LEU A 51 -3.80 -18.30 40.81
C LEU A 51 -4.94 -19.01 41.54
N PRO A 52 -5.67 -19.92 40.87
CA PRO A 52 -6.66 -20.76 41.58
C PRO A 52 -5.99 -21.59 42.70
N PRO A 53 -6.64 -21.81 43.84
CA PRO A 53 -6.07 -22.58 44.95
C PRO A 53 -5.66 -24.02 44.59
N ALA A 54 -6.27 -24.60 43.55
CA ALA A 54 -5.96 -25.91 43.07
C ALA A 54 -4.74 -25.97 42.14
N THR A 55 -4.10 -24.84 41.80
CA THR A 55 -2.93 -24.78 40.93
C THR A 55 -1.72 -25.40 41.67
N PRO A 56 -1.08 -26.43 41.11
CA PRO A 56 0.04 -27.08 41.77
C PRO A 56 1.30 -26.21 41.72
N LEU A 57 1.89 -25.90 42.89
CA LEU A 57 3.09 -25.05 43.03
C LEU A 57 4.24 -25.75 43.77
N GLU A 58 4.10 -27.03 44.16
CA GLU A 58 4.99 -27.75 45.07
C GLU A 58 6.35 -28.12 44.47
N THR A 59 6.51 -28.00 43.17
CA THR A 59 7.79 -28.25 42.50
C THR A 59 8.09 -27.13 41.48
N ALA A 60 9.39 -26.88 41.25
CA ALA A 60 9.79 -25.90 40.24
C ALA A 60 9.35 -26.29 38.83
N THR A 61 9.33 -27.59 38.54
CA THR A 61 8.82 -28.13 37.25
C THR A 61 7.33 -27.82 37.07
N ARG A 62 6.48 -27.97 38.10
CA ARG A 62 5.05 -27.65 38.05
C ARG A 62 4.82 -26.15 37.93
N PHE A 63 5.59 -25.36 38.64
CA PHE A 63 5.52 -23.91 38.51
C PHE A 63 5.96 -23.43 37.12
N ALA A 64 7.02 -24.06 36.55
CA ALA A 64 7.47 -23.75 35.19
C ALA A 64 6.44 -24.10 34.11
N ALA A 65 5.56 -25.06 34.35
CA ALA A 65 4.46 -25.39 33.42
C ALA A 65 3.43 -24.24 33.28
N LEU A 66 3.44 -23.28 34.21
CA LEU A 66 2.61 -22.07 34.13
C LEU A 66 3.24 -20.95 33.31
N PHE A 67 4.50 -21.08 32.89
CA PHE A 67 5.18 -20.04 32.13
C PHE A 67 4.57 -19.94 30.73
N ASP A 68 4.53 -18.70 30.21
CA ASP A 68 4.20 -18.50 28.81
C ASP A 68 5.30 -19.15 27.94
N PRO A 69 4.95 -20.00 26.97
CA PRO A 69 5.94 -20.62 26.06
C PRO A 69 6.81 -19.62 25.29
N ASP A 70 6.33 -18.38 25.11
CA ASP A 70 7.04 -17.31 24.43
C ASP A 70 7.89 -16.44 25.39
N ALA A 71 8.03 -16.81 26.68
CA ALA A 71 8.85 -16.08 27.63
C ALA A 71 10.33 -16.10 27.22
N LEU A 72 10.93 -14.91 27.06
CA LEU A 72 12.33 -14.75 26.64
C LEU A 72 13.32 -15.10 27.76
N THR A 73 12.92 -14.97 29.01
CA THR A 73 13.73 -15.26 30.19
C THR A 73 12.84 -15.85 31.27
N THR A 74 13.40 -16.78 32.03
CA THR A 74 12.71 -17.47 33.11
C THR A 74 13.59 -17.50 34.36
N ARG A 75 13.01 -17.84 35.53
CA ARG A 75 13.78 -18.08 36.77
C ARG A 75 14.95 -19.06 36.52
N ARG A 76 14.70 -20.12 35.77
CA ARG A 76 15.74 -21.14 35.50
C ARG A 76 16.93 -20.54 34.75
N GLU A 77 16.68 -19.74 33.75
CA GLU A 77 17.75 -19.06 32.99
C GLU A 77 18.48 -18.02 33.84
N ALA A 78 17.77 -17.26 34.67
CA ALA A 78 18.38 -16.30 35.58
C ALA A 78 19.29 -16.96 36.63
N VAL A 79 18.92 -18.14 37.13
CA VAL A 79 19.67 -18.88 38.13
C VAL A 79 20.84 -19.68 37.53
N PHE A 80 20.61 -20.40 36.40
CA PHE A 80 21.61 -21.29 35.82
C PHE A 80 22.43 -20.66 34.69
N GLY A 81 21.97 -19.56 34.11
CA GLY A 81 22.67 -18.83 33.06
C GLY A 81 23.66 -17.79 33.57
N ALA A 82 23.69 -17.52 34.87
CA ALA A 82 24.59 -16.54 35.47
C ALA A 82 26.04 -17.08 35.52
N SER A 83 27.00 -16.29 35.01
CA SER A 83 28.43 -16.60 35.10
C SER A 83 29.04 -16.30 36.46
N ALA A 84 28.25 -15.82 37.41
CA ALA A 84 28.70 -15.46 38.76
C ALA A 84 28.86 -16.70 39.64
N ALA A 85 29.94 -16.74 40.44
CA ALA A 85 30.16 -17.78 41.44
C ALA A 85 29.71 -17.30 42.82
N ASP A 86 29.03 -18.19 43.57
CA ASP A 86 28.68 -17.91 44.97
C ASP A 86 29.93 -17.96 45.86
N ARG A 87 30.13 -16.89 46.62
CA ARG A 87 31.26 -16.74 47.56
C ARG A 87 30.83 -16.96 49.02
N GLY A 88 29.63 -17.50 49.25
CA GLY A 88 29.03 -17.77 50.57
C GLY A 88 27.87 -16.86 50.93
N ASP A 89 27.70 -15.73 50.24
CA ASP A 89 26.61 -14.76 50.47
C ASP A 89 25.41 -14.95 49.52
N GLY A 90 25.48 -15.96 48.65
CA GLY A 90 24.52 -16.22 47.61
C GLY A 90 24.60 -15.21 46.47
N VAL A 91 24.30 -15.65 45.24
CA VAL A 91 24.28 -14.80 44.02
C VAL A 91 22.90 -14.23 43.80
N PRO A 92 22.75 -12.89 43.76
CA PRO A 92 21.45 -12.26 43.55
C PRO A 92 20.98 -12.45 42.09
N PHE A 93 19.68 -12.58 41.90
CA PHE A 93 19.02 -12.53 40.60
C PHE A 93 17.73 -11.73 40.69
N GLU A 94 17.35 -11.16 39.57
CA GLU A 94 16.06 -10.49 39.36
C GLU A 94 15.63 -10.78 37.90
N VAL A 95 14.38 -11.21 37.72
CA VAL A 95 13.83 -11.54 36.42
C VAL A 95 12.33 -11.29 36.38
N GLU A 96 11.83 -10.84 35.24
CA GLU A 96 10.42 -10.63 34.99
C GLU A 96 9.96 -11.56 33.87
N TYR A 97 8.85 -12.30 34.09
CA TYR A 97 8.34 -13.24 33.10
C TYR A 97 6.80 -13.36 33.20
N PRO A 98 6.13 -13.71 32.07
CA PRO A 98 4.70 -13.94 32.05
C PRO A 98 4.36 -15.37 32.45
N LEU A 99 3.32 -15.51 33.28
CA LEU A 99 2.60 -16.76 33.54
C LEU A 99 1.35 -16.80 32.67
N ALA A 100 0.99 -17.96 32.16
CA ALA A 100 -0.20 -18.21 31.33
C ALA A 100 -1.06 -19.36 31.87
N PRO A 101 -1.58 -19.30 33.12
CA PRO A 101 -2.28 -20.39 33.79
C PRO A 101 -3.59 -20.81 33.12
N GLY A 102 -4.14 -20.00 32.24
CA GLY A 102 -5.36 -20.26 31.45
C GLY A 102 -5.14 -20.21 29.94
N GLY A 103 -3.90 -20.41 29.49
CA GLY A 103 -3.50 -20.25 28.10
C GLY A 103 -3.19 -18.80 27.71
N ARG A 104 -2.88 -18.57 26.43
CA ARG A 104 -2.37 -17.26 25.92
C ARG A 104 -3.31 -16.06 26.14
N ALA A 105 -4.59 -16.31 26.41
CA ALA A 105 -5.58 -15.23 26.58
C ALA A 105 -5.48 -14.49 27.93
N LYS A 106 -4.82 -15.08 28.93
CA LYS A 106 -4.71 -14.49 30.27
C LYS A 106 -3.28 -14.57 30.79
N ARG A 107 -2.45 -13.63 30.35
CA ARG A 107 -1.08 -13.47 30.85
C ARG A 107 -1.06 -12.71 32.15
N LEU A 108 -0.29 -13.20 33.13
CA LEU A 108 -0.02 -12.55 34.39
C LEU A 108 1.48 -12.28 34.48
N TRP A 109 1.89 -11.04 34.56
CA TRP A 109 3.30 -10.72 34.71
C TRP A 109 3.75 -10.76 36.14
N VAL A 110 4.88 -11.42 36.39
CA VAL A 110 5.50 -11.52 37.71
C VAL A 110 6.92 -11.05 37.70
N GLN A 111 7.34 -10.39 38.77
CA GLN A 111 8.74 -10.10 39.05
C GLN A 111 9.20 -11.08 40.12
N ASP A 112 10.33 -11.73 39.87
CA ASP A 112 10.94 -12.76 40.68
C ASP A 112 12.37 -12.31 41.04
N ARG A 113 12.64 -12.12 42.28
CA ARG A 113 13.94 -11.69 42.80
C ARG A 113 14.38 -12.54 43.96
N GLY A 114 15.66 -12.83 44.05
CA GLY A 114 16.17 -13.67 45.10
C GLY A 114 17.67 -13.86 45.05
N ARG A 115 18.10 -14.91 45.74
CA ARG A 115 19.48 -15.36 45.69
C ARG A 115 19.53 -16.88 45.56
N TRP A 116 20.48 -17.35 44.75
CA TRP A 116 20.81 -18.77 44.73
C TRP A 116 22.14 -19.03 45.48
N TYR A 117 22.23 -20.18 46.09
CA TYR A 117 23.36 -20.64 46.88
C TYR A 117 23.94 -21.91 46.26
N ALA A 118 25.26 -21.94 46.20
CA ALA A 118 25.98 -23.09 45.58
C ALA A 118 26.01 -24.30 46.50
N GLY A 119 25.91 -25.48 45.89
CA GLY A 119 26.24 -26.75 46.53
C GLY A 119 27.72 -27.07 46.45
N PRO A 120 28.12 -28.28 46.86
CA PRO A 120 29.52 -28.70 46.90
C PRO A 120 30.27 -28.63 45.56
N GLU A 121 29.52 -28.72 44.44
CA GLU A 121 30.06 -28.64 43.08
C GLU A 121 30.10 -27.21 42.50
N GLY A 122 29.77 -26.18 43.29
CA GLY A 122 29.73 -24.79 42.85
C GLY A 122 28.51 -24.45 41.98
N ARG A 123 27.57 -25.38 41.81
CA ARG A 123 26.30 -25.18 41.06
C ARG A 123 25.18 -24.76 42.01
N PRO A 124 24.16 -24.04 41.50
CA PRO A 124 22.99 -23.72 42.31
C PRO A 124 22.35 -24.98 42.93
N ALA A 125 22.27 -25.03 44.25
CA ALA A 125 21.66 -26.11 45.04
C ALA A 125 20.41 -25.65 45.77
N ARG A 126 20.35 -24.38 46.19
CA ARG A 126 19.21 -23.79 46.89
C ARG A 126 18.93 -22.40 46.34
N VAL A 127 17.69 -22.06 46.15
CA VAL A 127 17.25 -20.73 45.73
C VAL A 127 16.23 -20.19 46.78
N VAL A 128 16.41 -18.96 47.20
CA VAL A 128 15.49 -18.27 48.10
C VAL A 128 15.08 -16.96 47.43
N GLY A 129 13.79 -16.73 47.29
CA GLY A 129 13.30 -15.55 46.60
C GLY A 129 11.91 -15.13 46.98
N VAL A 130 11.51 -14.00 46.42
CA VAL A 130 10.16 -13.49 46.49
C VAL A 130 9.63 -13.21 45.11
N VAL A 131 8.36 -13.52 44.90
CA VAL A 131 7.65 -13.23 43.66
C VAL A 131 6.48 -12.29 43.98
N ARG A 132 6.32 -11.28 43.14
CA ARG A 132 5.14 -10.41 43.18
C ARG A 132 4.48 -10.33 41.81
N ARG A 133 3.19 -10.16 41.81
CA ARG A 133 2.45 -9.85 40.56
C ARG A 133 2.67 -8.38 40.22
N LEU A 134 3.02 -8.13 38.96
CA LEU A 134 3.08 -6.80 38.37
C LEU A 134 1.65 -6.37 38.01
N GLY A 135 1.28 -5.14 38.43
CA GLY A 135 -0.09 -4.65 38.31
C GLY A 135 -0.54 -4.44 36.86
N ALA A 136 -1.85 -4.27 36.65
CA ALA A 136 -2.47 -4.06 35.36
C ALA A 136 -1.81 -2.94 34.51
N HIS A 137 -1.26 -1.92 35.14
CA HIS A 137 -0.56 -0.84 34.45
C HIS A 137 0.73 -1.34 33.75
N TYR A 138 1.47 -2.22 34.41
CA TYR A 138 2.65 -2.87 33.83
C TYR A 138 2.26 -3.83 32.70
N GLU A 139 1.19 -4.62 32.91
CA GLU A 139 0.62 -5.51 31.90
C GLU A 139 0.21 -4.73 30.64
N HIS A 140 -0.45 -3.57 30.80
CA HIS A 140 -0.83 -2.70 29.68
C HIS A 140 0.38 -2.08 28.99
N ALA A 141 1.36 -1.59 29.73
CA ALA A 141 2.57 -0.99 29.16
C ALA A 141 3.41 -2.04 28.40
N HIS A 142 3.53 -3.25 28.93
CA HIS A 142 4.29 -4.33 28.31
C HIS A 142 3.54 -4.93 27.11
N ASN A 143 2.23 -5.08 27.17
CA ASN A 143 1.39 -5.47 26.05
C ASN A 143 1.42 -4.40 24.94
N ALA A 144 1.35 -3.12 25.30
CA ALA A 144 1.52 -2.01 24.35
C ALA A 144 2.91 -2.04 23.69
N ALA A 145 3.97 -2.31 24.44
CA ALA A 145 5.32 -2.45 23.92
C ALA A 145 5.46 -3.68 23.00
N THR A 146 4.79 -4.79 23.34
CA THR A 146 4.79 -6.00 22.51
C THR A 146 3.98 -5.82 21.24
N LEU A 147 2.79 -5.20 21.32
CA LEU A 147 1.97 -4.81 20.18
C LEU A 147 2.68 -3.77 19.29
N ALA A 148 3.49 -2.89 19.89
CA ALA A 148 4.32 -1.97 19.12
C ALA A 148 5.46 -2.69 18.35
N ARG A 149 5.90 -3.87 18.78
CA ARG A 149 7.01 -4.62 18.18
C ARG A 149 6.56 -5.65 17.15
N PHE A 150 5.39 -6.27 17.33
CA PHE A 150 4.90 -7.35 16.47
C PHE A 150 3.51 -7.05 15.93
N ASP A 151 3.26 -7.51 14.70
CA ASP A 151 1.93 -7.47 14.09
C ASP A 151 1.04 -8.56 14.72
N PRO A 152 -0.15 -8.20 15.23
CA PRO A 152 -0.99 -9.14 16.00
C PRO A 152 -1.57 -10.27 15.13
N LEU A 153 -1.75 -10.07 13.83
CA LEU A 153 -2.30 -11.06 12.92
C LEU A 153 -1.26 -12.12 12.54
N THR A 154 -0.06 -11.67 12.16
CA THR A 154 0.97 -12.55 11.58
C THR A 154 2.04 -12.97 12.57
N GLY A 155 2.16 -12.29 13.72
CA GLY A 155 3.25 -12.49 14.67
C GLY A 155 4.62 -12.04 14.16
N GLN A 156 4.71 -11.44 12.97
CA GLN A 156 5.95 -10.89 12.43
C GLN A 156 6.22 -9.50 13.00
N LEU A 157 7.42 -8.95 12.77
CA LEU A 157 7.73 -7.61 13.24
C LEU A 157 6.70 -6.58 12.73
N SER A 158 6.35 -5.62 13.58
CA SER A 158 5.60 -4.45 13.17
C SER A 158 6.42 -3.59 12.19
N ARG A 159 5.76 -2.73 11.42
CA ARG A 159 6.42 -1.79 10.52
C ARG A 159 7.49 -0.95 11.22
N ALA A 160 7.19 -0.43 12.41
CA ALA A 160 8.12 0.40 13.17
C ALA A 160 9.41 -0.39 13.50
N ARG A 161 9.23 -1.59 14.03
CA ARG A 161 10.38 -2.43 14.40
C ARG A 161 11.17 -2.92 13.19
N LEU A 162 10.51 -3.23 12.09
CA LEU A 162 11.17 -3.59 10.83
C LEU A 162 12.06 -2.45 10.32
N LEU A 163 11.59 -1.20 10.39
CA LEU A 163 12.37 -0.03 9.98
C LEU A 163 13.57 0.24 10.89
N GLU A 164 13.45 0.00 12.19
CA GLU A 164 14.58 0.04 13.12
C GLU A 164 15.66 -1.00 12.75
N VAL A 165 15.23 -2.24 12.47
CA VAL A 165 16.14 -3.32 12.04
C VAL A 165 16.78 -2.96 10.69
N ALA A 166 16.01 -2.44 9.73
CA ALA A 166 16.55 -2.00 8.45
C ALA A 166 17.63 -0.92 8.63
N GLY A 167 17.41 0.04 9.54
CA GLY A 167 18.39 1.08 9.87
C GLY A 167 19.65 0.54 10.52
N ALA A 168 19.51 -0.36 11.48
CA ALA A 168 20.64 -0.99 12.14
C ALA A 168 21.46 -1.84 11.16
N THR A 169 20.79 -2.63 10.31
CA THR A 169 21.45 -3.45 9.26
C THR A 169 22.16 -2.56 8.26
N LEU A 170 21.53 -1.51 7.76
CA LEU A 170 22.14 -0.57 6.82
C LEU A 170 23.39 0.10 7.43
N SER A 171 23.32 0.52 8.69
CA SER A 171 24.45 1.11 9.40
C SER A 171 25.60 0.13 9.60
N ALA A 172 25.32 -1.13 9.87
CA ALA A 172 26.33 -2.19 9.96
C ALA A 172 26.97 -2.47 8.59
N THR A 173 26.15 -2.58 7.55
CA THR A 173 26.56 -2.79 6.16
C THR A 173 27.52 -1.69 5.67
N LEU A 174 27.22 -0.42 5.98
CA LEU A 174 28.08 0.71 5.65
C LEU A 174 29.44 0.64 6.34
N ARG A 175 29.49 0.19 7.62
CA ARG A 175 30.73 0.03 8.37
C ARG A 175 31.57 -1.16 7.90
N MET A 176 30.91 -2.28 7.56
CA MET A 176 31.56 -3.54 7.18
C MET A 176 31.86 -3.63 5.68
N GLN A 177 31.41 -2.65 4.89
CA GLN A 177 31.54 -2.64 3.43
C GLN A 177 30.92 -3.89 2.76
N THR A 178 29.85 -4.40 3.32
CA THR A 178 29.05 -5.50 2.78
C THR A 178 27.84 -4.96 1.99
N ALA A 179 26.92 -5.83 1.60
CA ALA A 179 25.65 -5.44 0.98
C ALA A 179 24.49 -5.98 1.81
N CYS A 180 23.38 -5.24 1.83
CA CYS A 180 22.09 -5.71 2.34
C CYS A 180 20.95 -5.28 1.42
N CYS A 181 19.79 -5.96 1.54
CA CYS A 181 18.66 -5.65 0.72
C CYS A 181 17.40 -5.42 1.57
N LEU A 182 16.57 -4.47 1.11
CA LEU A 182 15.19 -4.32 1.57
C LEU A 182 14.26 -4.80 0.45
N VAL A 183 13.36 -5.71 0.78
CA VAL A 183 12.34 -6.23 -0.11
C VAL A 183 10.97 -5.85 0.43
N LEU A 184 10.10 -5.35 -0.42
CA LEU A 184 8.67 -5.19 -0.14
C LEU A 184 7.91 -6.17 -1.03
N ALA A 185 7.07 -6.99 -0.41
CA ALA A 185 6.27 -8.00 -1.09
C ALA A 185 4.79 -7.83 -0.74
N SER A 186 3.95 -7.57 -1.71
CA SER A 186 2.53 -7.27 -1.53
C SER A 186 1.64 -8.31 -2.18
N LEU A 187 0.55 -8.68 -1.47
CA LEU A 187 -0.54 -9.47 -2.04
C LEU A 187 -1.36 -8.54 -2.96
N SER A 188 -1.19 -8.69 -4.27
CA SER A 188 -1.80 -7.79 -5.25
C SER A 188 -3.30 -8.00 -5.45
N ASN A 189 -3.83 -9.18 -5.09
CA ASN A 189 -5.25 -9.52 -5.21
C ASN A 189 -5.96 -9.69 -3.86
N LEU A 190 -5.42 -9.16 -2.75
CA LEU A 190 -6.06 -9.29 -1.42
C LEU A 190 -7.46 -8.65 -1.39
N GLY A 191 -7.67 -7.52 -2.06
CA GLY A 191 -8.99 -6.88 -2.19
C GLY A 191 -10.03 -7.82 -2.80
N ALA A 192 -9.71 -8.42 -3.95
CA ALA A 192 -10.57 -9.38 -4.63
C ALA A 192 -10.85 -10.65 -3.78
N ILE A 193 -9.88 -11.11 -3.00
CA ILE A 193 -10.07 -12.23 -2.06
C ILE A 193 -11.07 -11.82 -0.96
N ASN A 194 -10.91 -10.62 -0.38
CA ASN A 194 -11.82 -10.13 0.66
C ASN A 194 -13.26 -9.95 0.15
N GLU A 195 -13.42 -9.41 -1.06
CA GLU A 195 -14.72 -9.24 -1.70
C GLU A 195 -15.40 -10.58 -2.03
N SER A 196 -14.63 -11.57 -2.48
CA SER A 196 -15.17 -12.86 -2.93
C SER A 196 -15.41 -13.85 -1.80
N TYR A 197 -14.55 -13.85 -0.77
CA TYR A 197 -14.52 -14.87 0.28
C TYR A 197 -14.64 -14.33 1.71
N GLY A 198 -14.65 -13.00 1.88
CA GLY A 198 -14.69 -12.34 3.18
C GLY A 198 -13.31 -12.10 3.81
N TYR A 199 -13.28 -11.19 4.79
CA TYR A 199 -12.04 -10.75 5.46
C TYR A 199 -11.33 -11.87 6.23
N ASP A 200 -12.07 -12.82 6.82
CA ASP A 200 -11.49 -13.95 7.55
C ASP A 200 -10.60 -14.82 6.65
N VAL A 201 -11.02 -15.04 5.40
CA VAL A 201 -10.24 -15.78 4.40
C VAL A 201 -9.02 -14.97 3.95
N GLY A 202 -9.18 -13.65 3.78
CA GLY A 202 -8.07 -12.76 3.50
C GLY A 202 -7.00 -12.76 4.60
N ASP A 203 -7.42 -12.75 5.86
CA ASP A 203 -6.51 -12.83 7.02
C ASP A 203 -5.77 -14.16 7.06
N LEU A 204 -6.45 -15.27 6.79
CA LEU A 204 -5.82 -16.60 6.66
C LEU A 204 -4.78 -16.60 5.53
N ALA A 205 -5.10 -16.00 4.38
CA ALA A 205 -4.16 -15.90 3.26
C ALA A 205 -2.90 -15.10 3.66
N VAL A 206 -3.07 -14.00 4.38
CA VAL A 206 -1.96 -13.17 4.88
C VAL A 206 -1.08 -13.94 5.86
N VAL A 207 -1.68 -14.66 6.82
CA VAL A 207 -0.94 -15.49 7.80
C VAL A 207 -0.15 -16.58 7.11
N GLU A 208 -0.76 -17.26 6.14
CA GLU A 208 -0.10 -18.34 5.41
C GLU A 208 1.06 -17.82 4.53
N VAL A 209 0.91 -16.65 3.88
CA VAL A 209 2.00 -16.00 3.15
C VAL A 209 3.16 -15.66 4.09
N ALA A 210 2.88 -15.13 5.27
CA ALA A 210 3.92 -14.86 6.28
C ALA A 210 4.67 -16.14 6.67
N ARG A 211 3.95 -17.24 6.88
CA ARG A 211 4.53 -18.55 7.19
C ARG A 211 5.42 -19.06 6.06
N ARG A 212 4.96 -18.99 4.80
CA ARG A 212 5.72 -19.40 3.62
C ARG A 212 6.98 -18.56 3.43
N PHE A 213 6.89 -17.25 3.61
CA PHE A 213 8.06 -16.38 3.56
C PHE A 213 9.09 -16.75 4.64
N ARG A 214 8.64 -17.00 5.87
CA ARG A 214 9.54 -17.41 6.95
C ARG A 214 10.29 -18.70 6.62
N LEU A 215 9.62 -19.68 6.01
CA LEU A 215 10.24 -20.93 5.58
C LEU A 215 11.20 -20.75 4.39
N ALA A 216 10.91 -19.78 3.53
CA ALA A 216 11.76 -19.48 2.37
C ALA A 216 12.98 -18.61 2.72
N MET A 217 13.05 -18.02 3.92
CA MET A 217 14.14 -17.16 4.39
C MET A 217 15.22 -17.95 5.11
N ARG A 218 16.45 -17.44 5.08
CA ARG A 218 17.57 -17.98 5.86
C ARG A 218 17.62 -17.40 7.28
N GLY A 219 18.37 -18.06 8.17
CA GLY A 219 18.68 -17.49 9.48
C GLY A 219 19.43 -16.16 9.34
N GLY A 220 19.03 -15.14 10.11
CA GLY A 220 19.59 -13.79 10.02
C GLY A 220 18.75 -12.80 9.20
N ASP A 221 17.95 -13.28 8.25
CA ASP A 221 16.99 -12.42 7.55
C ASP A 221 15.78 -12.08 8.44
N THR A 222 15.24 -10.89 8.26
CA THR A 222 14.15 -10.39 9.10
C THR A 222 12.89 -10.15 8.26
N LEU A 223 11.74 -10.61 8.79
CA LEU A 223 10.41 -10.44 8.20
C LEU A 223 9.55 -9.56 9.11
N GLY A 224 8.81 -8.63 8.52
CA GLY A 224 7.83 -7.79 9.21
C GLY A 224 6.62 -7.46 8.35
N ARG A 225 5.53 -7.07 9.00
CA ARG A 225 4.34 -6.54 8.34
C ARG A 225 4.54 -5.06 8.05
N PHE A 226 4.57 -4.68 6.78
CA PHE A 226 4.81 -3.29 6.38
C PHE A 226 3.51 -2.50 6.23
N SER A 227 2.46 -3.14 5.71
CA SER A 227 1.10 -2.59 5.61
C SER A 227 0.06 -3.71 5.60
N THR A 228 -1.21 -3.40 5.36
CA THR A 228 -2.32 -4.36 5.33
C THR A 228 -2.06 -5.55 4.40
N SER A 229 -1.53 -5.32 3.21
CA SER A 229 -1.25 -6.35 2.19
C SER A 229 0.24 -6.58 1.94
N THR A 230 1.14 -5.81 2.59
CA THR A 230 2.57 -5.79 2.24
C THR A 230 3.42 -6.26 3.40
N PHE A 231 4.35 -7.15 3.10
CA PHE A 231 5.44 -7.57 3.96
C PHE A 231 6.73 -6.83 3.60
N GLY A 232 7.58 -6.61 4.58
CA GLY A 232 8.93 -6.11 4.38
C GLY A 232 9.95 -7.14 4.86
N LEU A 233 11.00 -7.36 4.09
CA LEU A 233 12.07 -8.27 4.42
C LEU A 233 13.42 -7.53 4.37
N VAL A 234 14.19 -7.67 5.43
CA VAL A 234 15.57 -7.17 5.49
C VAL A 234 16.51 -8.36 5.34
N LEU A 235 17.27 -8.39 4.24
CA LEU A 235 18.18 -9.45 3.89
C LEU A 235 19.60 -8.98 4.19
N GLN A 236 20.29 -9.69 5.07
CA GLN A 236 21.68 -9.41 5.42
C GLN A 236 22.63 -10.06 4.42
N GLU A 237 23.80 -9.48 4.20
CA GLU A 237 24.83 -10.03 3.30
C GLU A 237 24.23 -10.52 1.98
N CYS A 238 23.49 -9.65 1.31
CA CYS A 238 22.74 -9.95 0.10
C CYS A 238 23.09 -8.90 -0.97
N ASP A 239 23.72 -9.34 -2.04
CA ASP A 239 24.07 -8.51 -3.17
C ASP A 239 22.96 -8.51 -4.27
N ARG A 240 23.23 -7.89 -5.41
CA ARG A 240 22.29 -7.79 -6.52
C ARG A 240 21.94 -9.15 -7.16
N ALA A 241 22.92 -10.02 -7.30
CA ALA A 241 22.72 -11.32 -7.94
C ALA A 241 21.94 -12.28 -7.01
N GLU A 242 22.28 -12.25 -5.72
CA GLU A 242 21.56 -13.02 -4.70
C GLU A 242 20.12 -12.51 -4.53
N LEU A 243 19.90 -11.20 -4.59
CA LEU A 243 18.56 -10.61 -4.49
C LEU A 243 17.63 -11.17 -5.57
N ASP A 244 18.05 -11.24 -6.82
CA ASP A 244 17.25 -11.80 -7.92
C ASP A 244 16.82 -13.24 -7.66
N VAL A 245 17.71 -14.04 -7.05
CA VAL A 245 17.40 -15.43 -6.66
C VAL A 245 16.39 -15.47 -5.52
N VAL A 246 16.59 -14.63 -4.51
CA VAL A 246 15.67 -14.56 -3.36
C VAL A 246 14.28 -14.13 -3.77
N LEU A 247 14.15 -13.10 -4.62
CA LEU A 247 12.83 -12.63 -5.07
C LEU A 247 12.05 -13.72 -5.81
N ARG A 248 12.72 -14.48 -6.70
CA ARG A 248 12.10 -15.61 -7.38
C ARG A 248 11.70 -16.71 -6.40
N ARG A 249 12.54 -17.04 -5.41
CA ARG A 249 12.22 -18.03 -4.38
C ARG A 249 11.02 -17.62 -3.53
N LEU A 250 10.93 -16.35 -3.15
CA LEU A 250 9.77 -15.82 -2.40
C LEU A 250 8.48 -15.88 -3.22
N ALA A 251 8.55 -15.54 -4.51
CA ALA A 251 7.41 -15.65 -5.42
C ALA A 251 6.95 -17.10 -5.58
N ALA A 252 7.87 -18.03 -5.85
CA ALA A 252 7.59 -19.44 -6.00
C ALA A 252 6.96 -20.03 -4.72
N ALA A 253 7.49 -19.67 -3.54
CA ALA A 253 6.96 -20.15 -2.27
C ALA A 253 5.47 -19.83 -2.06
N VAL A 254 4.95 -18.79 -2.70
CA VAL A 254 3.54 -18.41 -2.61
C VAL A 254 2.73 -18.95 -3.79
N HIS A 255 3.29 -18.94 -5.01
CA HIS A 255 2.56 -19.29 -6.23
C HIS A 255 2.46 -20.78 -6.49
N ASP A 256 3.43 -21.60 -6.02
CA ASP A 256 3.51 -23.02 -6.39
C ASP A 256 2.34 -23.84 -5.82
N GLU A 257 1.77 -23.42 -4.70
CA GLU A 257 0.63 -24.10 -4.09
C GLU A 257 -0.46 -23.10 -3.66
N PRO A 258 -1.74 -23.33 -4.02
CA PRO A 258 -2.85 -22.55 -3.49
C PRO A 258 -2.90 -22.60 -1.96
N ILE A 259 -3.43 -21.55 -1.35
CA ILE A 259 -3.65 -21.50 0.09
C ILE A 259 -4.95 -22.24 0.42
N VAL A 260 -4.86 -23.29 1.23
CA VAL A 260 -6.04 -24.04 1.67
C VAL A 260 -6.76 -23.25 2.76
N THR A 261 -8.03 -22.93 2.51
CA THR A 261 -8.91 -22.21 3.44
C THR A 261 -10.21 -22.98 3.68
N PRO A 262 -11.00 -22.65 4.70
CA PRO A 262 -12.32 -23.23 4.89
C PRO A 262 -13.29 -23.02 3.72
N ALA A 263 -13.07 -21.98 2.92
CA ALA A 263 -13.83 -21.67 1.71
C ALA A 263 -13.31 -22.38 0.45
N GLY A 264 -12.24 -23.19 0.58
CA GLY A 264 -11.56 -23.88 -0.51
C GLY A 264 -10.16 -23.32 -0.80
N PRO A 265 -9.50 -23.81 -1.85
CA PRO A 265 -8.17 -23.34 -2.24
C PRO A 265 -8.24 -21.92 -2.85
N VAL A 266 -7.41 -21.02 -2.34
CA VAL A 266 -7.31 -19.61 -2.80
C VAL A 266 -5.94 -19.35 -3.40
N SER A 267 -5.92 -18.81 -4.62
CA SER A 267 -4.68 -18.40 -5.30
C SER A 267 -4.34 -16.95 -4.96
N VAL A 268 -3.11 -16.74 -4.49
CA VAL A 268 -2.58 -15.43 -4.14
C VAL A 268 -1.62 -14.95 -5.23
N ARG A 269 -1.74 -13.68 -5.63
CA ARG A 269 -0.80 -13.02 -6.54
C ARG A 269 0.10 -12.10 -5.74
N MET A 270 1.40 -12.13 -6.06
CA MET A 270 2.40 -11.31 -5.39
C MET A 270 3.02 -10.29 -6.35
N ALA A 271 3.19 -9.06 -5.85
CA ALA A 271 4.12 -8.09 -6.41
C ALA A 271 5.30 -7.93 -5.43
N ILE A 272 6.54 -8.06 -5.93
CA ILE A 272 7.74 -8.08 -5.08
C ILE A 272 8.77 -7.10 -5.64
N GLY A 273 9.10 -6.07 -4.85
CA GLY A 273 10.11 -5.07 -5.17
C GLY A 273 11.30 -5.14 -4.21
N GLY A 274 12.53 -5.12 -4.75
CA GLY A 274 13.74 -5.17 -3.94
C GLY A 274 14.72 -4.04 -4.26
N VAL A 275 15.53 -3.64 -3.29
CA VAL A 275 16.59 -2.63 -3.45
C VAL A 275 17.84 -3.05 -2.68
N VAL A 276 19.02 -2.75 -3.25
CA VAL A 276 20.34 -3.10 -2.69
C VAL A 276 20.98 -1.86 -2.07
N ALA A 277 21.44 -1.96 -0.85
CA ALA A 277 22.27 -0.96 -0.18
C ALA A 277 23.70 -1.53 0.06
N PRO A 278 24.72 -0.68 0.10
CA PRO A 278 24.69 0.80 0.01
C PRO A 278 24.67 1.36 -1.41
N ARG A 279 24.57 0.49 -2.43
CA ARG A 279 24.62 0.91 -3.84
C ARG A 279 23.55 1.95 -4.20
N HIS A 280 22.34 1.74 -3.70
CA HIS A 280 21.17 2.55 -4.04
C HIS A 280 20.58 3.33 -2.87
N ALA A 281 20.97 3.05 -1.62
CA ALA A 281 20.46 3.76 -0.45
C ALA A 281 21.53 3.86 0.64
N ARG A 282 21.59 5.01 1.34
CA ARG A 282 22.53 5.28 2.44
C ARG A 282 21.82 5.60 3.76
N ASP A 283 20.54 5.87 3.72
CA ASP A 283 19.68 6.01 4.90
C ASP A 283 18.37 5.22 4.75
N VAL A 284 17.64 5.05 5.84
CA VAL A 284 16.42 4.22 5.89
C VAL A 284 15.31 4.80 5.04
N ASN A 285 15.16 6.12 4.97
CA ASN A 285 14.09 6.76 4.21
C ASN A 285 14.31 6.52 2.71
N GLU A 286 15.54 6.72 2.25
CA GLU A 286 15.94 6.42 0.88
C GLU A 286 15.77 4.93 0.57
N PHE A 287 16.15 4.04 1.50
CA PHE A 287 16.01 2.60 1.35
C PHE A 287 14.54 2.19 1.16
N VAL A 288 13.65 2.71 1.99
CA VAL A 288 12.20 2.49 1.90
C VAL A 288 11.60 3.11 0.63
N ALA A 289 11.98 4.35 0.29
CA ALA A 289 11.44 5.02 -0.89
C ALA A 289 11.76 4.25 -2.18
N LYS A 290 13.00 3.76 -2.31
CA LYS A 290 13.45 2.97 -3.47
C LYS A 290 12.85 1.56 -3.51
N ALA A 291 12.66 0.91 -2.34
CA ALA A 291 11.92 -0.35 -2.26
C ALA A 291 10.45 -0.19 -2.69
N ARG A 292 9.80 0.90 -2.27
CA ARG A 292 8.42 1.22 -2.71
C ARG A 292 8.35 1.49 -4.21
N ALA A 293 9.32 2.22 -4.77
CA ALA A 293 9.40 2.45 -6.22
C ALA A 293 9.57 1.13 -6.99
N ALA A 294 10.42 0.21 -6.47
CA ALA A 294 10.57 -1.12 -7.05
C ALA A 294 9.27 -1.94 -6.98
N LEU A 295 8.58 -1.90 -5.83
CA LEU A 295 7.29 -2.58 -5.66
C LEU A 295 6.22 -2.04 -6.63
N ALA A 296 6.10 -0.71 -6.74
CA ALA A 296 5.17 -0.09 -7.69
C ALA A 296 5.43 -0.52 -9.14
N ARG A 297 6.72 -0.68 -9.51
CA ARG A 297 7.08 -1.20 -10.82
C ARG A 297 6.73 -2.68 -10.98
N ALA A 298 6.89 -3.47 -9.92
CA ALA A 298 6.55 -4.90 -9.92
C ALA A 298 5.05 -5.13 -10.19
N PHE A 299 4.16 -4.28 -9.69
CA PHE A 299 2.71 -4.37 -9.98
C PHE A 299 2.38 -4.25 -11.47
N ALA A 300 3.16 -3.48 -12.24
CA ALA A 300 2.95 -3.27 -13.67
C ALA A 300 3.59 -4.36 -14.55
N LEU A 301 4.38 -5.26 -13.97
CA LEU A 301 5.08 -6.31 -14.72
C LEU A 301 4.33 -7.64 -14.66
N PRO A 302 4.24 -8.38 -15.77
CA PRO A 302 3.64 -9.73 -15.78
C PRO A 302 4.31 -10.71 -14.81
N THR A 303 5.62 -10.53 -14.57
CA THR A 303 6.39 -11.35 -13.62
C THR A 303 6.09 -11.05 -12.16
N GLY A 304 5.50 -9.89 -11.85
CA GLY A 304 5.29 -9.42 -10.49
C GLY A 304 6.58 -9.13 -9.71
N ILE A 305 7.76 -9.10 -10.36
CA ILE A 305 9.06 -8.95 -9.66
C ILE A 305 9.86 -7.82 -10.30
N HIS A 306 10.40 -6.93 -9.46
CA HIS A 306 11.30 -5.89 -9.92
C HIS A 306 12.37 -5.56 -8.87
N VAL A 307 13.61 -5.39 -9.32
CA VAL A 307 14.68 -4.86 -8.48
C VAL A 307 14.98 -3.43 -8.91
N TYR A 308 15.04 -2.54 -7.92
CA TYR A 308 15.31 -1.13 -8.16
C TYR A 308 16.58 -0.94 -9.01
N ALA A 309 16.40 -0.21 -10.08
CA ALA A 309 17.47 0.33 -10.90
C ALA A 309 17.21 1.84 -11.06
N PRO A 310 18.25 2.69 -10.92
CA PRO A 310 18.10 4.12 -11.22
C PRO A 310 17.56 4.29 -12.64
N ASP A 311 16.52 5.07 -12.76
CA ASP A 311 15.96 5.50 -14.05
C ASP A 311 15.98 7.05 -14.04
N PRO A 312 17.09 7.66 -14.48
CA PRO A 312 17.26 9.11 -14.44
C PRO A 312 16.20 9.86 -15.26
N GLU A 313 15.75 9.27 -16.37
CA GLU A 313 14.74 9.88 -17.25
C GLU A 313 13.39 9.91 -16.53
N ARG A 314 13.00 8.80 -15.89
CA ARG A 314 11.76 8.71 -15.13
C ARG A 314 11.79 9.60 -13.85
N GLU A 315 12.93 9.67 -13.16
CA GLU A 315 13.07 10.58 -12.03
C GLU A 315 13.00 12.05 -12.45
N ALA A 316 13.54 12.37 -13.61
CA ALA A 316 13.42 13.69 -14.20
C ALA A 316 11.98 13.99 -14.61
N ALA A 317 11.30 13.04 -15.29
CA ALA A 317 9.89 13.15 -15.67
C ALA A 317 8.99 13.36 -14.43
N ARG A 318 9.17 12.55 -13.38
CA ARG A 318 8.40 12.71 -12.14
C ARG A 318 8.63 14.07 -11.46
N ARG A 319 9.87 14.55 -11.42
CA ARG A 319 10.17 15.89 -10.89
C ARG A 319 9.51 16.99 -11.74
N THR A 320 9.49 16.80 -13.05
CA THR A 320 8.80 17.71 -13.97
C THR A 320 7.29 17.70 -13.71
N HIS A 321 6.66 16.52 -13.59
CA HIS A 321 5.23 16.41 -13.29
C HIS A 321 4.86 17.03 -11.94
N MET A 322 5.65 16.80 -10.87
CA MET A 322 5.40 17.48 -9.59
C MET A 322 5.49 19.00 -9.70
N ARG A 323 6.48 19.52 -10.45
CA ARG A 323 6.62 20.96 -10.68
C ARG A 323 5.44 21.51 -11.49
N LEU A 324 5.00 20.78 -12.52
CA LEU A 324 3.83 21.15 -13.32
C LEU A 324 2.53 21.14 -12.49
N ALA A 325 2.37 20.17 -11.59
CA ALA A 325 1.23 20.13 -10.68
C ALA A 325 1.20 21.32 -9.72
N ASP A 326 2.35 21.70 -9.14
CA ASP A 326 2.46 22.89 -8.28
C ASP A 326 2.15 24.17 -9.08
N GLN A 327 2.64 24.26 -10.31
CA GLN A 327 2.33 25.37 -11.22
C GLN A 327 0.84 25.44 -11.57
N LEU A 328 0.18 24.28 -11.76
CA LEU A 328 -1.25 24.22 -12.03
C LEU A 328 -2.07 24.72 -10.84
N VAL A 329 -1.77 24.30 -9.61
CA VAL A 329 -2.46 24.78 -8.41
C VAL A 329 -2.34 26.31 -8.30
N THR A 330 -1.16 26.84 -8.52
CA THR A 330 -0.91 28.29 -8.52
C THR A 330 -1.73 28.99 -9.62
N ALA A 331 -1.69 28.44 -10.84
CA ALA A 331 -2.42 29.01 -11.99
C ALA A 331 -3.94 28.98 -11.81
N LEU A 332 -4.50 27.93 -11.16
CA LEU A 332 -5.91 27.86 -10.82
C LEU A 332 -6.30 28.95 -9.82
N ASN A 333 -5.52 29.11 -8.75
CA ASN A 333 -5.75 30.13 -7.72
C ASN A 333 -5.66 31.57 -8.27
N GLU A 334 -4.73 31.80 -9.17
CA GLU A 334 -4.50 33.12 -9.80
C GLU A 334 -5.33 33.36 -11.06
N ARG A 335 -6.23 32.41 -11.40
CA ARG A 335 -7.09 32.49 -12.59
C ARG A 335 -6.32 32.60 -13.90
N ARG A 336 -5.12 32.03 -13.98
CA ARG A 336 -4.26 31.98 -15.18
C ARG A 336 -4.54 30.82 -16.11
N VAL A 337 -5.50 29.96 -15.76
CA VAL A 337 -6.03 28.91 -16.66
C VAL A 337 -6.98 29.57 -17.65
N ARG A 338 -6.74 29.35 -18.94
CA ARG A 338 -7.48 29.86 -20.10
C ARG A 338 -7.90 28.70 -20.99
N LEU A 339 -8.74 28.98 -21.99
CA LEU A 339 -9.05 28.05 -23.07
C LEU A 339 -8.50 28.60 -24.39
N ALA A 340 -7.97 27.70 -25.21
CA ALA A 340 -7.79 27.93 -26.64
C ALA A 340 -8.85 27.09 -27.37
N PHE A 341 -9.37 27.61 -28.46
CA PHE A 341 -10.41 26.95 -29.22
C PHE A 341 -9.86 26.52 -30.57
N GLN A 342 -9.93 25.19 -30.87
CA GLN A 342 -9.56 24.63 -32.17
C GLN A 342 -10.81 24.29 -32.96
N PRO A 343 -11.00 24.91 -34.12
CA PRO A 343 -12.21 24.69 -34.93
C PRO A 343 -12.27 23.30 -35.54
N VAL A 344 -13.47 22.73 -35.56
CA VAL A 344 -13.84 21.46 -36.24
C VAL A 344 -14.74 21.79 -37.41
N PHE A 345 -14.41 21.24 -38.57
CA PHE A 345 -15.05 21.56 -39.85
C PHE A 345 -15.80 20.37 -40.41
N ARG A 346 -16.92 20.62 -41.07
CA ARG A 346 -17.61 19.58 -41.85
C ARG A 346 -16.72 19.13 -43.02
N ALA A 347 -16.52 17.84 -43.15
CA ALA A 347 -15.58 17.30 -44.14
C ALA A 347 -15.92 17.68 -45.59
N THR A 348 -17.21 17.73 -45.96
CA THR A 348 -17.69 18.02 -47.33
C THR A 348 -17.73 19.49 -47.68
N THR A 349 -18.21 20.37 -46.75
CA THR A 349 -18.45 21.80 -47.03
C THR A 349 -17.31 22.70 -46.53
N ARG A 350 -16.46 22.18 -45.62
CA ARG A 350 -15.44 22.97 -44.90
C ARG A 350 -16.02 24.11 -44.05
N GLU A 351 -17.29 24.02 -43.69
CA GLU A 351 -17.91 24.96 -42.77
C GLU A 351 -17.53 24.63 -41.34
N HIS A 352 -17.22 25.64 -40.53
CA HIS A 352 -16.98 25.50 -39.10
C HIS A 352 -18.29 25.08 -38.41
N VAL A 353 -18.21 24.08 -37.54
CA VAL A 353 -19.40 23.55 -36.85
C VAL A 353 -19.33 23.76 -35.33
N TRP A 354 -18.21 23.44 -34.71
CA TRP A 354 -17.91 23.72 -33.31
C TRP A 354 -16.40 23.85 -33.11
N SER A 355 -15.96 24.21 -31.88
CA SER A 355 -14.55 24.22 -31.53
C SER A 355 -14.27 23.36 -30.30
N GLU A 356 -13.16 22.63 -30.31
CA GLU A 356 -12.65 21.96 -29.14
C GLU A 356 -11.98 22.95 -28.19
N ALA A 357 -12.34 22.88 -26.89
CA ALA A 357 -11.77 23.71 -25.84
C ALA A 357 -10.53 23.05 -25.25
N LEU A 358 -9.38 23.56 -25.58
CA LEU A 358 -8.09 23.08 -25.15
C LEU A 358 -7.55 23.93 -24.00
N VAL A 359 -7.30 23.35 -22.85
CA VAL A 359 -6.74 24.07 -21.70
C VAL A 359 -5.36 24.64 -22.04
N ARG A 360 -5.13 25.88 -21.59
CA ARG A 360 -3.85 26.59 -21.63
C ARG A 360 -3.58 27.22 -20.27
N VAL A 361 -2.33 27.29 -19.89
CA VAL A 361 -1.89 28.02 -18.71
C VAL A 361 -1.00 29.17 -19.15
N VAL A 362 -1.34 30.38 -18.69
CA VAL A 362 -0.54 31.59 -18.95
C VAL A 362 0.40 31.77 -17.77
N ALA A 363 1.70 31.77 -18.01
CA ALA A 363 2.72 32.04 -17.00
C ALA A 363 2.73 33.54 -16.60
N GLU A 364 3.46 33.86 -15.54
CA GLU A 364 3.57 35.26 -15.06
C GLU A 364 4.23 36.18 -16.08
N ASP A 365 5.15 35.65 -16.89
CA ASP A 365 5.84 36.32 -17.97
C ASP A 365 5.02 36.41 -19.27
N GLY A 366 3.82 35.81 -19.30
CA GLY A 366 2.92 35.80 -20.46
C GLY A 366 3.15 34.63 -21.41
N GLU A 367 4.08 33.71 -21.14
CA GLU A 367 4.24 32.47 -21.92
C GLU A 367 3.01 31.58 -21.77
N VAL A 368 2.57 30.96 -22.88
CA VAL A 368 1.38 30.10 -22.91
C VAL A 368 1.81 28.65 -23.03
N PHE A 369 1.49 27.86 -22.02
CA PHE A 369 1.77 26.42 -21.99
C PHE A 369 0.57 25.59 -22.44
N SER A 370 0.84 24.52 -23.18
CA SER A 370 -0.17 23.51 -23.54
C SER A 370 -0.71 22.80 -22.31
N GLY A 371 -2.03 22.54 -22.31
CA GLY A 371 -2.72 21.82 -21.23
C GLY A 371 -2.38 20.34 -21.08
N GLY A 372 -1.96 19.65 -22.16
CA GLY A 372 -1.71 18.21 -22.14
C GLY A 372 -0.72 17.74 -21.07
N PRO A 373 0.52 18.27 -21.04
CA PRO A 373 1.49 17.91 -19.98
C PRO A 373 1.01 18.28 -18.57
N LEU A 374 0.21 19.34 -18.43
CA LEU A 374 -0.37 19.76 -17.16
C LEU A 374 -1.50 18.83 -16.71
N ALA A 375 -2.35 18.39 -17.63
CA ALA A 375 -3.40 17.42 -17.37
C ALA A 375 -2.81 16.09 -16.90
N SER A 376 -1.79 15.56 -17.60
CA SER A 376 -1.08 14.34 -17.19
C SER A 376 -0.45 14.47 -15.80
N ALA A 377 0.17 15.62 -15.49
CA ALA A 377 0.71 15.87 -14.17
C ALA A 377 -0.38 15.97 -13.09
N ALA A 378 -1.52 16.59 -13.41
CA ALA A 378 -2.67 16.69 -12.52
C ALA A 378 -3.31 15.33 -12.23
N GLU A 379 -3.38 14.44 -13.21
CA GLU A 379 -3.85 13.06 -13.05
C GLU A 379 -2.97 12.27 -12.08
N GLU A 380 -1.63 12.32 -12.25
CA GLU A 380 -0.69 11.61 -11.36
C GLU A 380 -0.81 12.03 -9.88
N VAL A 381 -1.17 13.28 -9.62
CA VAL A 381 -1.31 13.81 -8.24
C VAL A 381 -2.77 13.91 -7.77
N GLY A 382 -3.74 13.47 -8.59
CA GLY A 382 -5.15 13.47 -8.25
C GLY A 382 -5.84 14.85 -8.26
N LEU A 383 -5.30 15.82 -8.99
CA LEU A 383 -5.83 17.20 -9.09
C LEU A 383 -6.61 17.47 -10.39
N ILE A 384 -6.72 16.49 -11.26
CA ILE A 384 -7.32 16.68 -12.60
C ILE A 384 -8.78 17.16 -12.54
N HIS A 385 -9.56 16.74 -11.55
CA HIS A 385 -10.94 17.16 -11.35
C HIS A 385 -11.08 18.68 -11.18
N MET A 386 -10.07 19.35 -10.59
CA MET A 386 -10.06 20.82 -10.46
C MET A 386 -9.88 21.49 -11.82
N LEU A 387 -9.05 20.89 -12.68
CA LEU A 387 -8.80 21.39 -14.03
C LEU A 387 -10.04 21.21 -14.92
N ASP A 388 -10.65 20.02 -14.91
CA ASP A 388 -11.86 19.71 -15.69
C ASP A 388 -13.04 20.59 -15.24
N ARG A 389 -13.17 20.83 -13.94
CA ARG A 389 -14.17 21.76 -13.42
C ARG A 389 -13.92 23.20 -13.92
N ARG A 390 -12.68 23.65 -13.89
CA ARG A 390 -12.31 24.98 -14.39
C ARG A 390 -12.54 25.11 -15.89
N ALA A 391 -12.23 24.07 -16.68
CA ALA A 391 -12.48 24.02 -18.11
C ALA A 391 -13.99 24.14 -18.43
N LEU A 392 -14.83 23.42 -17.69
CA LEU A 392 -16.29 23.53 -17.80
C LEU A 392 -16.78 24.97 -17.53
N ASP A 393 -16.35 25.57 -16.42
CA ASP A 393 -16.77 26.94 -16.06
C ASP A 393 -16.35 27.96 -17.12
N LEU A 394 -15.15 27.82 -17.68
CA LEU A 394 -14.67 28.72 -18.75
C LEU A 394 -15.42 28.50 -20.07
N ALA A 395 -15.67 27.25 -20.46
CA ALA A 395 -16.42 26.90 -21.67
C ALA A 395 -17.87 27.39 -21.58
N ALA A 396 -18.54 27.17 -20.45
CA ALA A 396 -19.90 27.64 -20.21
C ALA A 396 -19.99 29.17 -20.24
N ALA A 397 -19.01 29.88 -19.64
CA ALA A 397 -18.93 31.34 -19.70
C ALA A 397 -18.71 31.85 -21.15
N HIS A 398 -17.85 31.18 -21.93
CA HIS A 398 -17.64 31.48 -23.34
C HIS A 398 -18.92 31.29 -24.15
N LEU A 399 -19.62 30.16 -24.02
CA LEU A 399 -20.89 29.88 -24.67
C LEU A 399 -21.99 30.89 -24.27
N ALA A 400 -21.98 31.33 -22.99
CA ALA A 400 -22.92 32.33 -22.52
C ALA A 400 -22.69 33.72 -23.15
N SER A 401 -21.45 34.06 -23.51
CA SER A 401 -21.08 35.33 -24.14
C SER A 401 -21.28 35.34 -25.65
N LEU A 402 -21.24 34.14 -26.31
CA LEU A 402 -21.35 33.99 -27.77
C LEU A 402 -22.50 33.02 -28.12
N PRO A 403 -23.67 33.53 -28.51
CA PRO A 403 -24.88 32.73 -28.74
C PRO A 403 -24.73 31.66 -29.85
N GLU A 404 -23.90 31.94 -30.86
CA GLU A 404 -23.68 31.04 -32.01
C GLU A 404 -22.56 30.02 -31.78
N ALA A 405 -21.77 30.16 -30.71
CA ALA A 405 -20.67 29.26 -30.44
C ALA A 405 -21.16 27.88 -29.98
N ARG A 406 -20.42 26.85 -30.39
CA ARG A 406 -20.57 25.47 -29.92
C ARG A 406 -19.19 24.98 -29.51
N VAL A 407 -19.09 24.29 -28.39
CA VAL A 407 -17.82 23.91 -27.79
C VAL A 407 -17.84 22.47 -27.30
N ALA A 408 -16.76 21.75 -27.53
CA ALA A 408 -16.48 20.47 -26.90
C ALA A 408 -15.45 20.67 -25.77
N VAL A 409 -15.64 19.99 -24.64
CA VAL A 409 -14.74 20.03 -23.47
C VAL A 409 -14.26 18.63 -23.11
N ASN A 410 -12.98 18.49 -22.88
CA ASN A 410 -12.35 17.26 -22.42
C ASN A 410 -12.64 16.99 -20.94
N VAL A 411 -12.92 15.72 -20.60
CA VAL A 411 -13.15 15.24 -19.23
C VAL A 411 -12.32 13.98 -18.99
N SER A 412 -11.58 13.97 -17.88
CA SER A 412 -10.75 12.86 -17.47
C SER A 412 -11.55 11.69 -16.88
N ALA A 413 -10.91 10.49 -16.82
CA ALA A 413 -11.49 9.32 -16.17
C ALA A 413 -11.90 9.56 -14.71
N ALA A 414 -11.09 10.31 -13.96
CA ALA A 414 -11.38 10.62 -12.56
C ALA A 414 -12.67 11.44 -12.41
N THR A 415 -12.96 12.32 -13.36
CA THR A 415 -14.11 13.21 -13.34
C THR A 415 -15.40 12.50 -13.77
N THR A 416 -15.36 11.40 -14.50
CA THR A 416 -16.56 10.62 -14.84
C THR A 416 -17.25 10.03 -13.60
N ALA A 417 -16.52 9.86 -12.49
CA ALA A 417 -17.04 9.41 -11.20
C ALA A 417 -17.32 10.58 -10.21
N ASP A 418 -17.11 11.83 -10.62
CA ASP A 418 -17.23 13.01 -9.74
C ASP A 418 -18.62 13.67 -9.87
N GLU A 419 -19.49 13.41 -8.91
CA GLU A 419 -20.83 14.02 -8.86
C GLU A 419 -20.78 15.56 -8.83
N SER A 420 -19.74 16.16 -8.26
CA SER A 420 -19.60 17.61 -8.14
C SER A 420 -19.45 18.30 -9.51
N TRP A 421 -18.88 17.62 -10.49
CA TRP A 421 -18.76 18.12 -11.85
C TRP A 421 -20.14 18.15 -12.54
N LEU A 422 -20.95 17.08 -12.38
CA LEU A 422 -22.34 17.04 -12.91
C LEU A 422 -23.25 18.07 -12.23
N GLU A 423 -23.06 18.34 -10.94
CA GLU A 423 -23.76 19.41 -10.22
C GLU A 423 -23.42 20.77 -10.79
N ALA A 424 -22.16 21.00 -11.14
CA ALA A 424 -21.71 22.22 -11.78
C ALA A 424 -22.35 22.44 -13.15
N LEU A 425 -22.31 21.39 -13.99
CA LEU A 425 -22.97 21.43 -15.28
C LEU A 425 -24.47 21.74 -15.11
N SER A 426 -25.15 21.05 -14.19
CA SER A 426 -26.56 21.27 -13.90
C SER A 426 -26.86 22.71 -13.46
N SER A 427 -25.96 23.31 -12.69
CA SER A 427 -26.06 24.72 -12.27
C SER A 427 -25.99 25.69 -13.45
N TRP A 428 -25.05 25.44 -14.38
CA TRP A 428 -24.96 26.22 -15.62
C TRP A 428 -26.21 26.06 -16.51
N LEU A 429 -26.69 24.81 -16.69
CA LEU A 429 -27.87 24.53 -17.50
C LEU A 429 -29.18 25.09 -16.89
N ALA A 430 -29.28 25.16 -15.57
CA ALA A 430 -30.40 25.79 -14.89
C ALA A 430 -30.44 27.32 -15.16
N MET A 431 -29.29 27.97 -15.26
CA MET A 431 -29.20 29.41 -15.60
C MET A 431 -29.36 29.67 -17.12
N ARG A 432 -28.86 28.77 -17.94
CA ARG A 432 -28.76 28.88 -19.40
C ARG A 432 -29.06 27.53 -20.05
N PRO A 433 -30.34 27.16 -20.21
CA PRO A 433 -30.75 25.87 -20.81
C PRO A 433 -30.24 25.68 -22.25
N ASP A 434 -30.04 26.78 -22.97
CA ASP A 434 -29.52 26.79 -24.36
C ASP A 434 -28.09 26.25 -24.48
N LEU A 435 -27.36 26.14 -23.39
CA LEU A 435 -25.98 25.57 -23.40
C LEU A 435 -25.99 24.06 -23.69
N ALA A 436 -27.05 23.32 -23.34
CA ALA A 436 -27.10 21.88 -23.53
C ALA A 436 -26.84 21.47 -24.99
N ASP A 437 -27.51 22.12 -25.94
CA ASP A 437 -27.38 21.83 -27.38
C ASP A 437 -26.07 22.32 -28.00
N ARG A 438 -25.29 23.13 -27.26
CA ARG A 438 -24.08 23.79 -27.73
C ARG A 438 -22.81 23.32 -27.04
N LEU A 439 -22.95 22.55 -25.97
CA LEU A 439 -21.87 21.92 -25.24
C LEU A 439 -21.80 20.44 -25.61
N MET A 440 -20.59 19.95 -25.89
CA MET A 440 -20.25 18.53 -26.02
C MET A 440 -19.22 18.17 -24.99
N VAL A 441 -19.26 16.93 -24.50
CA VAL A 441 -18.23 16.39 -23.56
C VAL A 441 -17.43 15.32 -24.27
N GLU A 442 -16.11 15.43 -24.22
CA GLU A 442 -15.18 14.46 -24.79
C GLU A 442 -14.54 13.62 -23.69
N VAL A 443 -14.56 12.30 -23.83
CA VAL A 443 -13.98 11.33 -22.89
C VAL A 443 -12.99 10.47 -23.67
N THR A 444 -11.75 10.33 -23.21
CA THR A 444 -10.75 9.51 -23.91
C THR A 444 -11.13 8.03 -23.92
N GLU A 445 -10.71 7.29 -24.96
CA GLU A 445 -10.92 5.83 -25.05
C GLU A 445 -10.42 5.11 -23.79
N THR A 446 -9.25 5.48 -23.29
CA THR A 446 -8.66 4.89 -22.07
C THR A 446 -9.53 5.10 -20.84
N ALA A 447 -10.09 6.30 -20.68
CA ALA A 447 -11.01 6.61 -19.60
C ALA A 447 -12.30 5.79 -19.71
N ALA A 448 -12.85 5.67 -20.91
CA ALA A 448 -14.07 4.91 -21.20
C ALA A 448 -13.92 3.41 -20.88
N ILE A 449 -12.73 2.84 -21.06
CA ILE A 449 -12.46 1.40 -20.82
C ILE A 449 -12.09 1.13 -19.34
N ALA A 450 -11.49 2.08 -18.64
CA ALA A 450 -11.02 1.90 -17.26
C ALA A 450 -12.15 1.45 -16.31
N ASP A 451 -13.34 2.06 -16.44
CA ASP A 451 -14.56 1.63 -15.77
C ASP A 451 -15.77 1.90 -16.67
N LEU A 452 -16.10 0.90 -17.48
CA LEU A 452 -17.19 1.02 -18.47
C LEU A 452 -18.55 1.29 -17.83
N GLY A 453 -18.80 0.75 -16.63
CA GLY A 453 -20.06 0.94 -15.91
C GLY A 453 -20.23 2.38 -15.43
N VAL A 454 -19.20 2.95 -14.82
CA VAL A 454 -19.18 4.35 -14.37
C VAL A 454 -19.32 5.30 -15.55
N THR A 455 -18.56 5.06 -16.63
CA THR A 455 -18.63 5.90 -17.83
C THR A 455 -20.01 5.83 -18.52
N ALA A 456 -20.62 4.65 -18.60
CA ALA A 456 -21.96 4.51 -19.17
C ALA A 456 -23.03 5.27 -18.35
N ALA A 457 -22.95 5.24 -17.03
CA ALA A 457 -23.80 6.03 -16.15
C ALA A 457 -23.61 7.54 -16.39
N PHE A 458 -22.35 7.99 -16.47
CA PHE A 458 -22.00 9.39 -16.74
C PHE A 458 -22.55 9.85 -18.10
N VAL A 459 -22.38 9.07 -19.18
CA VAL A 459 -22.96 9.36 -20.51
C VAL A 459 -24.48 9.46 -20.44
N THR A 460 -25.14 8.55 -19.73
CA THR A 460 -26.60 8.57 -19.54
C THR A 460 -27.05 9.86 -18.85
N GLU A 461 -26.32 10.30 -17.83
CA GLU A 461 -26.61 11.54 -17.10
C GLU A 461 -26.40 12.81 -17.97
N LEU A 462 -25.40 12.81 -18.86
CA LEU A 462 -25.19 13.89 -19.83
C LEU A 462 -26.33 13.96 -20.84
N HIS A 463 -26.72 12.82 -21.42
CA HIS A 463 -27.83 12.75 -22.37
C HIS A 463 -29.17 13.17 -21.73
N ALA A 464 -29.43 12.79 -20.46
CA ALA A 464 -30.62 13.25 -19.74
C ALA A 464 -30.68 14.78 -19.60
N ARG A 465 -29.53 15.45 -19.70
CA ARG A 465 -29.39 16.93 -19.69
C ARG A 465 -29.33 17.54 -21.09
N GLY A 466 -29.42 16.73 -22.15
CA GLY A 466 -29.34 17.18 -23.54
C GLY A 466 -27.93 17.47 -24.05
N VAL A 467 -26.90 17.05 -23.33
CA VAL A 467 -25.50 17.27 -23.70
C VAL A 467 -24.98 16.07 -24.50
N LYS A 468 -24.35 16.33 -25.64
CA LYS A 468 -23.72 15.31 -26.49
C LYS A 468 -22.40 14.82 -25.93
N VAL A 469 -22.05 13.56 -26.25
CA VAL A 469 -20.81 12.92 -25.81
C VAL A 469 -20.01 12.38 -26.98
N ALA A 470 -18.70 12.64 -26.96
CA ALA A 470 -17.73 12.08 -27.90
C ALA A 470 -16.72 11.17 -27.20
N ILE A 471 -16.27 10.13 -27.88
CA ILE A 471 -15.05 9.38 -27.51
C ILE A 471 -13.87 9.98 -28.24
N ASP A 472 -12.83 10.34 -27.48
CA ASP A 472 -11.60 10.91 -28.00
C ASP A 472 -10.45 9.90 -28.07
N ASP A 473 -9.43 10.16 -28.90
CA ASP A 473 -8.23 9.34 -29.12
C ASP A 473 -8.54 7.90 -29.52
N PHE A 474 -9.64 7.65 -30.25
CA PHE A 474 -10.05 6.29 -30.58
C PHE A 474 -9.07 5.59 -31.52
N GLY A 475 -8.55 4.43 -31.06
CA GLY A 475 -7.59 3.60 -31.77
C GLY A 475 -6.16 3.71 -31.24
N ALA A 476 -5.80 4.73 -30.45
CA ALA A 476 -4.46 4.89 -29.89
C ALA A 476 -4.15 3.90 -28.76
N GLY A 477 -5.19 3.34 -28.13
CA GLY A 477 -5.09 2.47 -26.96
C GLY A 477 -5.46 1.01 -27.22
N HIS A 478 -6.09 0.38 -26.24
CA HIS A 478 -6.64 -0.97 -26.32
C HIS A 478 -8.04 -0.93 -26.94
N THR A 479 -8.13 -0.65 -28.23
CA THR A 479 -9.39 -0.48 -28.97
C THR A 479 -10.44 -1.51 -28.58
N SER A 480 -11.47 -1.07 -27.86
CA SER A 480 -12.56 -1.91 -27.44
C SER A 480 -13.86 -1.58 -28.17
N PHE A 481 -14.14 -2.34 -29.24
CA PHE A 481 -15.46 -2.31 -29.89
C PHE A 481 -16.63 -2.58 -28.92
N ARG A 482 -16.31 -3.17 -27.75
CA ARG A 482 -17.27 -3.35 -26.68
C ARG A 482 -17.70 -2.00 -26.09
N ALA A 483 -16.76 -1.09 -25.86
CA ALA A 483 -17.06 0.25 -25.34
C ALA A 483 -17.97 1.02 -26.30
N LEU A 484 -17.69 1.01 -27.60
CA LEU A 484 -18.56 1.64 -28.61
C LEU A 484 -20.00 1.06 -28.64
N ARG A 485 -20.14 -0.22 -28.35
CA ARG A 485 -21.45 -0.86 -28.31
C ARG A 485 -22.24 -0.56 -27.03
N GLU A 486 -21.55 -0.46 -25.91
CA GLU A 486 -22.18 -0.29 -24.58
C GLU A 486 -22.37 1.19 -24.20
N LEU A 487 -21.51 2.08 -24.73
CA LEU A 487 -21.63 3.52 -24.54
C LEU A 487 -22.47 4.12 -25.67
N ALA A 488 -23.57 4.76 -25.31
CA ALA A 488 -24.44 5.45 -26.26
C ALA A 488 -23.85 6.82 -26.64
N VAL A 489 -22.68 6.84 -27.32
CA VAL A 489 -22.03 8.10 -27.69
C VAL A 489 -22.54 8.65 -29.02
N ASP A 490 -22.43 9.96 -29.23
CA ASP A 490 -22.90 10.64 -30.44
C ASP A 490 -21.81 10.71 -31.51
N LEU A 491 -20.54 10.73 -31.08
CA LEU A 491 -19.41 11.02 -31.97
C LEU A 491 -18.15 10.25 -31.54
N VAL A 492 -17.31 9.91 -32.51
CA VAL A 492 -16.00 9.27 -32.28
C VAL A 492 -14.91 10.08 -32.98
N LYS A 493 -13.87 10.49 -32.24
CA LYS A 493 -12.69 11.17 -32.77
C LYS A 493 -11.62 10.13 -33.08
N ILE A 494 -11.14 10.09 -34.32
CA ILE A 494 -10.13 9.15 -34.79
C ILE A 494 -8.78 9.77 -34.49
N ASP A 495 -7.97 9.07 -33.68
CA ASP A 495 -6.66 9.54 -33.24
C ASP A 495 -5.74 9.92 -34.40
N GLY A 496 -5.05 11.04 -34.24
CA GLY A 496 -4.18 11.63 -35.24
C GLY A 496 -3.01 10.74 -35.67
N THR A 497 -2.61 9.74 -34.88
CA THR A 497 -1.54 8.81 -35.25
C THR A 497 -1.88 8.00 -36.51
N PHE A 498 -3.17 7.64 -36.68
CA PHE A 498 -3.63 6.96 -37.90
C PHE A 498 -3.80 7.92 -39.06
N VAL A 499 -4.17 9.18 -38.78
CA VAL A 499 -4.44 10.18 -39.81
C VAL A 499 -3.12 10.73 -40.43
N ARG A 500 -2.09 10.97 -39.63
CA ARG A 500 -0.79 11.45 -40.12
C ARG A 500 -0.12 10.51 -41.08
N ASP A 501 -0.25 9.19 -40.88
CA ASP A 501 0.43 8.18 -41.67
C ASP A 501 -0.41 7.65 -42.85
N LEU A 502 -1.60 8.20 -43.10
CA LEU A 502 -2.51 7.73 -44.15
C LEU A 502 -1.88 7.59 -45.54
N GLN A 503 -0.93 8.45 -45.89
CA GLN A 503 -0.27 8.45 -47.19
C GLN A 503 0.88 7.43 -47.29
N ASN A 504 1.48 7.08 -46.14
CA ASN A 504 2.71 6.30 -46.07
C ASN A 504 2.48 4.86 -45.57
N ASP A 505 1.43 4.63 -44.83
CA ASP A 505 1.08 3.31 -44.27
C ASP A 505 -0.31 2.83 -44.74
N PRO A 506 -0.34 1.84 -45.69
CA PRO A 506 -1.60 1.25 -46.13
C PRO A 506 -2.44 0.61 -45.00
N ARG A 507 -1.82 0.21 -43.90
CA ARG A 507 -2.52 -0.37 -42.74
C ARG A 507 -3.32 0.68 -42.01
N SER A 508 -2.74 1.86 -41.77
CA SER A 508 -3.44 3.00 -41.18
C SER A 508 -4.66 3.39 -42.03
N GLY A 509 -4.50 3.47 -43.36
CA GLY A 509 -5.62 3.71 -44.27
C GLY A 509 -6.71 2.63 -44.25
N ALA A 510 -6.34 1.36 -44.14
CA ALA A 510 -7.29 0.26 -43.99
C ALA A 510 -8.07 0.33 -42.68
N PHE A 511 -7.36 0.65 -41.59
CA PHE A 511 -7.96 0.82 -40.26
C PHE A 511 -8.97 1.97 -40.25
N VAL A 512 -8.59 3.15 -40.72
CA VAL A 512 -9.47 4.33 -40.78
C VAL A 512 -10.72 4.06 -41.63
N ARG A 513 -10.59 3.44 -42.81
CA ARG A 513 -11.76 3.07 -43.64
C ARG A 513 -12.68 2.09 -42.91
N ALA A 514 -12.13 1.07 -42.25
CA ALA A 514 -12.93 0.12 -41.47
C ALA A 514 -13.69 0.79 -40.33
N LEU A 515 -13.03 1.72 -39.62
CA LEU A 515 -13.64 2.48 -38.54
C LEU A 515 -14.76 3.41 -39.04
N LEU A 516 -14.52 4.15 -40.14
CA LEU A 516 -15.55 5.00 -40.75
C LEU A 516 -16.75 4.20 -41.27
N ALA A 517 -16.51 3.00 -41.81
CA ALA A 517 -17.60 2.11 -42.21
C ALA A 517 -18.39 1.61 -40.98
N LEU A 518 -17.70 1.21 -39.91
CA LEU A 518 -18.34 0.78 -38.65
C LEU A 518 -19.16 1.93 -38.01
N ALA A 519 -18.60 3.12 -37.94
CA ALA A 519 -19.26 4.30 -37.40
C ALA A 519 -20.59 4.58 -38.12
N ARG A 520 -20.58 4.47 -39.45
CA ARG A 520 -21.78 4.63 -40.30
C ARG A 520 -22.85 3.57 -40.01
N GLU A 521 -22.45 2.30 -39.88
CA GLU A 521 -23.38 1.20 -39.56
C GLU A 521 -23.98 1.32 -38.16
N LEU A 522 -23.21 1.86 -37.21
CA LEU A 522 -23.65 2.07 -35.82
C LEU A 522 -24.32 3.43 -35.60
N GLY A 523 -24.29 4.33 -36.59
CA GLY A 523 -24.94 5.62 -36.55
C GLY A 523 -24.17 6.72 -35.81
N PHE A 524 -22.85 6.58 -35.62
CA PHE A 524 -22.02 7.62 -35.02
C PHE A 524 -21.53 8.64 -36.06
N GLU A 525 -21.39 9.89 -35.64
CA GLU A 525 -20.61 10.88 -36.35
C GLU A 525 -19.11 10.68 -36.07
N THR A 526 -18.25 11.10 -37.01
CA THR A 526 -16.80 10.92 -36.87
C THR A 526 -16.04 12.22 -37.07
N VAL A 527 -14.99 12.45 -36.27
CA VAL A 527 -13.96 13.47 -36.51
C VAL A 527 -12.64 12.79 -36.83
N ALA A 528 -11.98 13.16 -37.91
CA ALA A 528 -10.60 12.80 -38.13
C ALA A 528 -9.71 13.94 -37.62
N GLU A 529 -8.83 13.59 -36.69
CA GLU A 529 -7.96 14.55 -36.02
C GLU A 529 -6.60 14.73 -36.69
N GLN A 530 -5.89 15.80 -36.33
CA GLN A 530 -4.54 16.12 -36.77
C GLN A 530 -4.39 16.04 -38.30
N VAL A 531 -5.37 16.56 -39.01
CA VAL A 531 -5.32 16.65 -40.48
C VAL A 531 -4.35 17.77 -40.85
N GLU A 532 -3.16 17.39 -41.32
CA GLU A 532 -2.07 18.32 -41.64
C GLU A 532 -1.89 18.52 -43.17
N THR A 533 -2.41 17.59 -44.01
CA THR A 533 -2.22 17.65 -45.46
C THR A 533 -3.54 17.66 -46.19
N ARG A 534 -3.55 18.36 -47.34
CA ARG A 534 -4.71 18.42 -48.24
C ARG A 534 -5.11 17.04 -48.74
N ALA A 535 -4.11 16.21 -49.06
CA ALA A 535 -4.36 14.85 -49.57
C ALA A 535 -5.05 13.98 -48.52
N ALA A 536 -4.61 14.04 -47.24
CA ALA A 536 -5.31 13.33 -46.16
C ALA A 536 -6.77 13.84 -45.98
N ALA A 537 -6.99 15.15 -46.04
CA ALA A 537 -8.30 15.73 -45.98
C ALA A 537 -9.24 15.27 -47.10
N GLU A 538 -8.73 15.15 -48.33
CA GLU A 538 -9.48 14.66 -49.49
C GLU A 538 -9.81 13.16 -49.33
N MET A 539 -8.83 12.33 -48.96
CA MET A 539 -9.01 10.89 -48.71
C MET A 539 -10.07 10.62 -47.62
N LEU A 540 -9.96 11.32 -46.47
CA LEU A 540 -10.91 11.19 -45.35
C LEU A 540 -12.32 11.59 -45.77
N THR A 541 -12.46 12.66 -46.54
CA THR A 541 -13.75 13.11 -47.06
C THR A 541 -14.36 12.06 -48.03
N GLU A 542 -13.55 11.48 -48.92
CA GLU A 542 -13.97 10.43 -49.84
C GLU A 542 -14.38 9.15 -49.09
N TRP A 543 -13.69 8.79 -48.04
CA TRP A 543 -14.01 7.63 -47.19
C TRP A 543 -15.22 7.83 -46.29
N GLY A 544 -15.73 9.08 -46.21
CA GLY A 544 -16.96 9.40 -45.50
C GLY A 544 -16.79 9.84 -44.07
N ALA A 545 -15.64 10.43 -43.69
CA ALA A 545 -15.50 11.15 -42.43
C ALA A 545 -16.54 12.28 -42.36
N THR A 546 -17.17 12.48 -41.19
CA THR A 546 -18.19 13.52 -41.02
C THR A 546 -17.55 14.89 -40.84
N TYR A 547 -16.50 14.92 -40.01
CA TYR A 547 -15.79 16.16 -39.67
C TYR A 547 -14.28 15.97 -39.74
N LEU A 548 -13.55 17.08 -39.85
CA LEU A 548 -12.10 17.16 -39.86
C LEU A 548 -11.62 18.22 -38.88
N GLN A 549 -10.51 17.94 -38.21
CA GLN A 549 -9.80 18.86 -37.32
C GLN A 549 -8.28 18.74 -37.54
N GLY A 550 -7.57 19.85 -37.53
CA GLY A 550 -6.11 19.86 -37.68
C GLY A 550 -5.55 21.16 -38.20
N GLU A 551 -4.22 21.28 -38.18
CA GLU A 551 -3.50 22.52 -38.53
C GLU A 551 -3.69 22.95 -39.99
N LEU A 552 -3.98 22.01 -40.91
CA LEU A 552 -4.35 22.33 -42.28
C LEU A 552 -5.56 23.25 -42.35
N LEU A 553 -6.52 23.09 -41.43
CA LEU A 553 -7.79 23.80 -41.43
C LEU A 553 -7.72 25.06 -40.57
N ALA A 554 -7.33 24.92 -39.31
CA ALA A 554 -7.08 26.00 -38.37
C ALA A 554 -6.30 25.50 -37.15
N ALA A 555 -5.43 26.36 -36.63
CA ALA A 555 -4.77 26.14 -35.34
C ALA A 555 -5.70 26.52 -34.17
N ALA A 556 -5.36 26.06 -32.94
CA ALA A 556 -6.05 26.49 -31.75
C ALA A 556 -5.70 27.93 -31.38
N GLU A 557 -6.70 28.79 -31.18
CA GLU A 557 -6.53 30.20 -30.84
C GLU A 557 -6.96 30.45 -29.39
N LEU A 558 -6.14 31.23 -28.65
CA LEU A 558 -6.40 31.60 -27.25
C LEU A 558 -7.57 32.58 -27.20
N ALA A 559 -8.53 32.32 -26.29
CA ALA A 559 -9.68 33.21 -26.07
C ALA A 559 -9.40 34.29 -25.03
#